data_3b59bb53be9abbdec0c3c8c8cd55e8f4
#
_entry.id   3b59bb53be9abbdec0c3c8c8cd55e8f4
#
_cell.length_a   1.000
_cell.length_b   1.000
_cell.length_c   1.000
_cell.angle_alpha   90.00
_cell.angle_beta   90.00
_cell.angle_gamma   90.00
#
_symmetry.space_group_name_H-M   'P 1'
#
loop_
_entity.id
_entity.type
_entity.pdbx_description
1 polymer ?
#
loop_
_entity_poly.entity_id
_entity_poly.type
_entity_poly.pdbx_seq_one_letter_code
_entity_poly.pdbx_strand_id
1 'polypeptide(L)'
;NTEYESIEGTIKLYNNQVFIADNIKEVIPEFLMVLKGVIDCPDLPLNVSRSALQNDGFVNKVADYISKKVADKLTGMFKTDRENYEKYWDDISPFIKFGCLKDEKFGEKMKDSMIYKNLDHKYLTLEDIINESKAAGTEEETAEEAAAETDVQTDTDDQDKEPEKTSVYYVTDEVQQSQYIYKMLSY
;
A
#
# COMPACT_ATOMS: atom_id res chain seq x y z
N ASN A 1 7.89 -25.42 -19.56
CA ASN A 1 7.23 -25.88 -18.34
C ASN A 1 7.90 -25.20 -17.17
N THR A 2 7.44 -24.02 -16.83
CA THR A 2 7.77 -23.37 -15.57
C THR A 2 6.89 -24.02 -14.52
N GLU A 3 7.47 -24.89 -13.70
CA GLU A 3 6.85 -25.33 -12.47
C GLU A 3 6.68 -24.09 -11.60
N TYR A 4 5.47 -23.57 -11.54
CA TYR A 4 5.05 -22.76 -10.41
C TYR A 4 5.03 -23.71 -9.20
N GLU A 5 6.13 -23.84 -8.51
CA GLU A 5 6.09 -24.31 -7.14
C GLU A 5 5.10 -23.40 -6.43
N SER A 6 3.98 -23.96 -6.02
CA SER A 6 2.99 -23.25 -5.23
C SER A 6 3.69 -22.83 -3.94
N ILE A 7 4.03 -21.56 -3.84
CA ILE A 7 4.56 -20.97 -2.61
C ILE A 7 3.38 -20.92 -1.64
N GLU A 8 3.05 -22.07 -1.06
CA GLU A 8 2.05 -22.13 0.00
C GLU A 8 2.72 -21.69 1.31
N GLY A 9 2.30 -20.56 1.81
CA GLY A 9 2.59 -20.13 3.18
C GLY A 9 1.94 -21.07 4.18
N THR A 10 2.38 -21.04 5.44
CA THR A 10 1.77 -21.78 6.54
C THR A 10 1.42 -20.81 7.65
N ILE A 11 0.15 -20.51 7.82
CA ILE A 11 -0.36 -19.71 8.95
C ILE A 11 -0.95 -20.68 9.98
N LYS A 12 -0.39 -20.63 11.20
CA LYS A 12 -0.93 -21.36 12.34
C LYS A 12 -1.84 -20.46 13.15
N LEU A 13 -3.05 -20.92 13.38
CA LEU A 13 -4.07 -20.20 14.16
C LEU A 13 -4.14 -20.73 15.57
N TYR A 14 -4.09 -19.82 16.54
CA TYR A 14 -4.23 -20.06 17.96
C TYR A 14 -5.40 -19.26 18.53
N ASN A 15 -5.92 -19.70 19.65
CA ASN A 15 -6.86 -18.97 20.49
C ASN A 15 -6.35 -19.02 21.93
N ASN A 16 -6.03 -17.87 22.52
CA ASN A 16 -5.44 -17.77 23.85
C ASN A 16 -4.27 -18.76 24.04
N GLN A 17 -3.34 -18.78 23.06
CA GLN A 17 -2.16 -19.65 23.02
C GLN A 17 -2.47 -21.15 22.84
N VAL A 18 -3.73 -21.52 22.61
CA VAL A 18 -4.12 -22.89 22.29
C VAL A 18 -4.16 -23.06 20.76
N PHE A 19 -3.46 -24.05 20.24
CA PHE A 19 -3.46 -24.38 18.81
C PHE A 19 -4.85 -24.80 18.35
N ILE A 20 -5.34 -24.17 17.30
CA ILE A 20 -6.64 -24.48 16.69
C ILE A 20 -6.46 -25.26 15.40
N ALA A 21 -5.71 -24.68 14.45
CA ALA A 21 -5.49 -25.29 13.14
C ALA A 21 -4.35 -24.62 12.38
N ASP A 22 -3.91 -25.26 11.29
CA ASP A 22 -3.00 -24.68 10.32
C ASP A 22 -3.62 -24.70 8.91
N ASN A 23 -3.12 -23.83 8.04
CA ASN A 23 -3.48 -23.75 6.62
C ASN A 23 -4.98 -23.78 6.34
N ILE A 24 -5.77 -23.07 7.12
CA ILE A 24 -7.21 -22.98 6.88
C ILE A 24 -7.45 -22.04 5.72
N LYS A 25 -7.45 -22.58 4.49
CA LYS A 25 -7.60 -21.83 3.23
C LYS A 25 -8.91 -21.02 3.19
N GLU A 26 -9.95 -21.53 3.85
CA GLU A 26 -11.26 -20.89 3.93
C GLU A 26 -11.26 -19.62 4.75
N VAL A 27 -10.31 -19.47 5.66
CA VAL A 27 -10.25 -18.37 6.63
C VAL A 27 -9.16 -17.35 6.30
N ILE A 28 -8.14 -17.79 5.55
CA ILE A 28 -7.02 -16.91 5.19
C ILE A 28 -7.36 -16.18 3.90
N PRO A 29 -7.35 -14.83 3.89
CA PRO A 29 -7.50 -14.07 2.65
C PRO A 29 -6.51 -14.51 1.58
N GLU A 30 -6.97 -14.62 0.33
CA GLU A 30 -6.17 -15.13 -0.80
C GLU A 30 -4.81 -14.43 -0.93
N PHE A 31 -4.78 -13.11 -0.76
CA PHE A 31 -3.55 -12.32 -0.87
C PHE A 31 -2.56 -12.56 0.29
N LEU A 32 -3.00 -13.22 1.36
CA LEU A 32 -2.17 -13.58 2.52
C LEU A 32 -1.73 -15.04 2.53
N MET A 33 -2.16 -15.85 1.55
CA MET A 33 -1.85 -17.29 1.51
C MET A 33 -0.37 -17.60 1.34
N VAL A 34 0.44 -16.64 0.92
CA VAL A 34 1.92 -16.79 0.81
C VAL A 34 2.63 -16.54 2.14
N LEU A 35 1.95 -16.00 3.15
CA LEU A 35 2.56 -15.67 4.43
C LEU A 35 2.80 -16.92 5.26
N LYS A 36 3.90 -16.90 6.01
CA LYS A 36 4.20 -17.88 7.06
C LYS A 36 4.16 -17.18 8.41
N GLY A 37 3.49 -17.77 9.39
CA GLY A 37 3.40 -17.15 10.69
C GLY A 37 2.46 -17.82 11.66
N VAL A 38 2.29 -17.15 12.78
CA VAL A 38 1.39 -17.57 13.86
C VAL A 38 0.47 -16.39 14.18
N ILE A 39 -0.81 -16.65 14.25
CA ILE A 39 -1.82 -15.68 14.64
C ILE A 39 -2.56 -16.21 15.87
N ASP A 40 -2.60 -15.41 16.92
CA ASP A 40 -3.45 -15.69 18.09
C ASP A 40 -4.67 -14.77 18.03
N CYS A 41 -5.84 -15.37 17.94
CA CYS A 41 -7.13 -14.68 17.89
C CYS A 41 -7.98 -15.07 19.13
N PRO A 42 -7.89 -14.31 20.22
CA PRO A 42 -8.59 -14.64 21.47
C PRO A 42 -10.12 -14.59 21.37
N ASP A 43 -10.64 -13.86 20.38
CA ASP A 43 -12.08 -13.70 20.16
C ASP A 43 -12.71 -14.88 19.41
N LEU A 44 -11.91 -15.90 19.05
CA LEU A 44 -12.44 -17.11 18.43
C LEU A 44 -13.20 -17.96 19.47
N PRO A 45 -14.38 -18.46 19.15
CA PRO A 45 -15.05 -19.41 20.01
C PRO A 45 -14.23 -20.71 20.12
N LEU A 46 -14.00 -21.19 21.35
CA LEU A 46 -13.20 -22.39 21.63
C LEU A 46 -13.72 -23.68 20.97
N ASN A 47 -14.98 -23.71 20.57
CA ASN A 47 -15.60 -24.83 19.86
C ASN A 47 -15.56 -24.64 18.35
N VAL A 48 -14.37 -24.42 17.79
CA VAL A 48 -14.21 -24.42 16.32
C VAL A 48 -14.24 -25.86 15.82
N SER A 49 -15.46 -26.38 15.70
CA SER A 49 -15.68 -27.62 14.96
C SER A 49 -15.60 -27.30 13.45
N ARG A 50 -15.32 -28.32 12.62
CA ARG A 50 -15.39 -28.17 11.15
C ARG A 50 -16.71 -27.55 10.66
N SER A 51 -17.82 -27.71 11.41
CA SER A 51 -19.10 -27.08 11.12
C SER A 51 -19.10 -25.54 11.34
N ALA A 52 -18.27 -25.02 12.22
CA ALA A 52 -18.14 -23.57 12.40
C ALA A 52 -17.36 -22.91 11.25
N LEU A 53 -16.45 -23.64 10.60
CA LEU A 53 -15.75 -23.21 9.40
C LEU A 53 -16.64 -23.17 8.15
N GLN A 54 -17.84 -23.75 8.22
CA GLN A 54 -18.88 -23.66 7.18
C GLN A 54 -19.80 -22.45 7.38
N ASN A 55 -19.58 -21.68 8.47
CA ASN A 55 -20.34 -20.46 8.74
C ASN A 55 -19.60 -19.25 8.14
N ASP A 56 -20.12 -18.73 7.04
CA ASP A 56 -19.55 -17.58 6.33
C ASP A 56 -19.30 -16.37 7.24
N GLY A 57 -20.17 -16.12 8.19
CA GLY A 57 -20.02 -15.01 9.14
C GLY A 57 -18.82 -15.17 10.09
N PHE A 58 -18.49 -16.41 10.47
CA PHE A 58 -17.33 -16.70 11.29
C PHE A 58 -16.04 -16.60 10.47
N VAL A 59 -16.02 -17.20 9.30
CA VAL A 59 -14.90 -17.17 8.34
C VAL A 59 -14.52 -15.72 8.03
N ASN A 60 -15.50 -14.88 7.70
CA ASN A 60 -15.27 -13.47 7.42
C ASN A 60 -14.69 -12.70 8.61
N LYS A 61 -15.16 -12.96 9.85
CA LYS A 61 -14.59 -12.30 11.04
C LYS A 61 -13.11 -12.65 11.27
N VAL A 62 -12.74 -13.90 11.03
CA VAL A 62 -11.34 -14.32 11.18
C VAL A 62 -10.49 -13.76 10.05
N ALA A 63 -10.99 -13.75 8.83
CA ALA A 63 -10.31 -13.14 7.68
C ALA A 63 -10.06 -11.63 7.92
N ASP A 64 -11.09 -10.90 8.37
CA ASP A 64 -10.99 -9.48 8.73
C ASP A 64 -9.96 -9.25 9.84
N TYR A 65 -9.93 -10.12 10.87
CA TYR A 65 -8.96 -10.03 11.96
C TYR A 65 -7.54 -10.24 11.44
N ILE A 66 -7.32 -11.25 10.60
CA ILE A 66 -6.01 -11.55 10.00
C ILE A 66 -5.54 -10.36 9.15
N SER A 67 -6.39 -9.86 8.23
CA SER A 67 -6.09 -8.71 7.38
C SER A 67 -5.71 -7.48 8.21
N LYS A 68 -6.48 -7.22 9.28
CA LYS A 68 -6.21 -6.12 10.21
C LYS A 68 -4.85 -6.26 10.89
N LYS A 69 -4.53 -7.44 11.43
CA LYS A 69 -3.25 -7.67 12.13
C LYS A 69 -2.04 -7.58 11.20
N VAL A 70 -2.19 -8.05 9.95
CA VAL A 70 -1.13 -7.92 8.94
C VAL A 70 -0.93 -6.45 8.59
N ALA A 71 -2.01 -5.70 8.31
CA ALA A 71 -1.92 -4.27 8.05
C ALA A 71 -1.28 -3.51 9.22
N ASP A 72 -1.71 -3.77 10.46
CA ASP A 72 -1.15 -3.14 11.67
C ASP A 72 0.35 -3.45 11.82
N LYS A 73 0.79 -4.67 11.49
CA LYS A 73 2.22 -5.04 11.53
C LYS A 73 3.01 -4.31 10.45
N LEU A 74 2.52 -4.26 9.22
CA LEU A 74 3.18 -3.61 8.10
C LEU A 74 3.28 -2.10 8.31
N THR A 75 2.19 -1.45 8.73
CA THR A 75 2.19 -0.02 9.05
C THR A 75 3.07 0.30 10.26
N GLY A 76 3.14 -0.61 11.23
CA GLY A 76 4.08 -0.53 12.35
C GLY A 76 5.53 -0.56 11.87
N MET A 77 5.92 -1.51 11.02
CA MET A 77 7.27 -1.57 10.43
C MET A 77 7.59 -0.32 9.62
N PHE A 78 6.65 0.16 8.81
CA PHE A 78 6.81 1.39 8.05
C PHE A 78 7.18 2.59 8.94
N LYS A 79 6.58 2.69 10.14
CA LYS A 79 6.80 3.80 11.08
C LYS A 79 8.04 3.65 11.95
N THR A 80 8.37 2.42 12.34
CA THR A 80 9.41 2.15 13.37
C THR A 80 10.67 1.52 12.83
N ASP A 81 10.61 0.91 11.64
CA ASP A 81 11.70 0.16 11.03
C ASP A 81 11.65 0.29 9.49
N ARG A 82 11.75 1.54 9.04
CA ARG A 82 11.61 1.93 7.64
C ARG A 82 12.61 1.21 6.74
N GLU A 83 13.84 1.04 7.20
CA GLU A 83 14.92 0.40 6.45
C GLU A 83 14.56 -1.05 6.08
N ASN A 84 14.12 -1.84 7.06
CA ASN A 84 13.69 -3.21 6.78
C ASN A 84 12.39 -3.26 5.96
N TYR A 85 11.47 -2.31 6.14
CA TYR A 85 10.28 -2.22 5.33
C TYR A 85 10.61 -2.02 3.85
N GLU A 86 11.50 -1.09 3.53
CA GLU A 86 11.96 -0.82 2.16
C GLU A 86 12.73 -2.00 1.57
N LYS A 87 13.59 -2.64 2.36
CA LYS A 87 14.38 -3.80 1.93
C LYS A 87 13.52 -4.96 1.42
N TYR A 88 12.36 -5.18 2.03
CA TYR A 88 11.45 -6.27 1.66
C TYR A 88 10.31 -5.81 0.74
N TRP A 89 10.21 -4.52 0.46
CA TRP A 89 9.08 -3.95 -0.26
C TRP A 89 8.88 -4.56 -1.65
N ASP A 90 9.92 -4.72 -2.43
CA ASP A 90 9.81 -5.26 -3.79
C ASP A 90 9.24 -6.69 -3.79
N ASP A 91 9.55 -7.49 -2.76
CA ASP A 91 9.05 -8.85 -2.61
C ASP A 91 7.59 -8.90 -2.13
N ILE A 92 7.19 -8.00 -1.23
CA ILE A 92 5.87 -8.03 -0.60
C ILE A 92 4.84 -7.14 -1.31
N SER A 93 5.28 -6.12 -2.05
CA SER A 93 4.38 -5.13 -2.66
C SER A 93 3.34 -5.71 -3.61
N PRO A 94 3.61 -6.76 -4.42
CA PRO A 94 2.58 -7.34 -5.28
C PRO A 94 1.39 -7.87 -4.48
N PHE A 95 1.66 -8.54 -3.34
CA PHE A 95 0.63 -9.09 -2.45
C PHE A 95 -0.14 -7.99 -1.73
N ILE A 96 0.56 -6.96 -1.25
CA ILE A 96 -0.06 -5.80 -0.60
C ILE A 96 -0.97 -5.07 -1.59
N LYS A 97 -0.49 -4.78 -2.79
CA LYS A 97 -1.27 -4.12 -3.85
C LYS A 97 -2.51 -4.95 -4.22
N PHE A 98 -2.34 -6.27 -4.37
CA PHE A 98 -3.46 -7.17 -4.62
C PHE A 98 -4.47 -7.16 -3.47
N GLY A 99 -3.99 -7.17 -2.22
CA GLY A 99 -4.83 -7.06 -1.02
C GLY A 99 -5.62 -5.75 -0.97
N CYS A 100 -5.00 -4.62 -1.30
CA CYS A 100 -5.67 -3.32 -1.37
C CYS A 100 -6.79 -3.28 -2.44
N LEU A 101 -6.64 -4.02 -3.52
CA LEU A 101 -7.66 -4.13 -4.56
C LEU A 101 -8.82 -5.07 -4.16
N LYS A 102 -8.57 -6.04 -3.29
CA LYS A 102 -9.56 -7.05 -2.88
C LYS A 102 -10.29 -6.70 -1.60
N ASP A 103 -9.65 -5.99 -0.69
CA ASP A 103 -10.15 -5.63 0.64
C ASP A 103 -9.99 -4.13 0.87
N GLU A 104 -11.10 -3.40 0.76
CA GLU A 104 -11.13 -1.94 0.92
C GLU A 104 -10.62 -1.50 2.30
N LYS A 105 -10.98 -2.24 3.38
CA LYS A 105 -10.51 -1.93 4.74
C LYS A 105 -9.00 -2.10 4.89
N PHE A 106 -8.46 -3.13 4.23
CA PHE A 106 -7.02 -3.32 4.16
C PHE A 106 -6.35 -2.19 3.37
N GLY A 107 -6.92 -1.82 2.23
CA GLY A 107 -6.45 -0.72 1.39
C GLY A 107 -6.41 0.62 2.15
N GLU A 108 -7.49 0.96 2.87
CA GLU A 108 -7.54 2.17 3.69
C GLU A 108 -6.46 2.22 4.78
N LYS A 109 -6.13 1.07 5.38
CA LYS A 109 -5.05 0.99 6.37
C LYS A 109 -3.66 1.10 5.78
N MET A 110 -3.48 0.58 4.57
CA MET A 110 -2.17 0.54 3.91
C MET A 110 -1.84 1.80 3.11
N LYS A 111 -2.82 2.65 2.76
CA LYS A 111 -2.63 3.78 1.83
C LYS A 111 -1.45 4.68 2.18
N ASP A 112 -1.28 5.03 3.45
CA ASP A 112 -0.21 5.93 3.91
C ASP A 112 1.16 5.22 4.04
N SER A 113 1.16 3.89 3.94
CA SER A 113 2.36 3.05 4.01
C SER A 113 2.78 2.49 2.64
N MET A 114 2.02 2.80 1.60
CA MET A 114 2.38 2.42 0.23
C MET A 114 3.57 3.26 -0.22
N ILE A 115 4.62 2.60 -0.68
CA ILE A 115 5.83 3.29 -1.18
C ILE A 115 6.08 2.93 -2.64
N TYR A 116 6.65 3.89 -3.34
CA TYR A 116 6.96 3.82 -4.76
C TYR A 116 8.42 4.16 -4.96
N LYS A 117 9.08 3.47 -5.88
CA LYS A 117 10.47 3.74 -6.20
C LYS A 117 10.53 4.84 -7.26
N ASN A 118 11.26 5.91 -7.00
CA ASN A 118 11.52 6.94 -7.99
C ASN A 118 12.67 6.52 -8.94
N LEU A 119 13.01 7.37 -9.92
CA LEU A 119 14.08 7.10 -10.87
C LEU A 119 15.49 7.08 -10.24
N ASP A 120 15.64 7.68 -9.07
CA ASP A 120 16.88 7.60 -8.27
C ASP A 120 16.93 6.34 -7.39
N HIS A 121 15.98 5.41 -7.57
CA HIS A 121 15.79 4.20 -6.78
C HIS A 121 15.52 4.42 -5.28
N LYS A 122 15.02 5.61 -4.92
CA LYS A 122 14.56 5.92 -3.56
C LYS A 122 13.09 5.57 -3.39
N TYR A 123 12.72 5.11 -2.19
CA TYR A 123 11.34 4.82 -1.86
C TYR A 123 10.66 6.03 -1.23
N LEU A 124 9.57 6.47 -1.84
CA LEU A 124 8.76 7.62 -1.45
C LEU A 124 7.31 7.20 -1.27
N THR A 125 6.61 7.82 -0.35
CA THR A 125 5.14 7.73 -0.28
C THR A 125 4.50 8.62 -1.35
N LEU A 126 3.21 8.44 -1.60
CA LEU A 126 2.49 9.32 -2.52
C LEU A 126 2.49 10.77 -2.00
N GLU A 127 2.40 10.96 -0.69
CA GLU A 127 2.47 12.27 -0.05
C GLU A 127 3.85 12.93 -0.27
N ASP A 128 4.94 12.18 -0.11
CA ASP A 128 6.30 12.68 -0.40
C ASP A 128 6.41 13.14 -1.85
N ILE A 129 5.92 12.35 -2.81
CA ILE A 129 5.95 12.66 -4.23
C ILE A 129 5.17 13.95 -4.53
N ILE A 130 3.97 14.11 -3.95
CA ILE A 130 3.15 15.31 -4.14
C ILE A 130 3.84 16.54 -3.52
N ASN A 131 4.44 16.40 -2.36
CA ASN A 131 5.13 17.50 -1.68
C ASN A 131 6.39 17.92 -2.45
N GLU A 132 7.17 16.97 -2.97
CA GLU A 132 8.33 17.27 -3.82
C GLU A 132 7.92 18.01 -5.10
N SER A 133 6.80 17.61 -5.75
CA SER A 133 6.31 18.27 -6.96
C SER A 133 5.84 19.71 -6.70
N LYS A 134 5.21 19.95 -5.54
CA LYS A 134 4.80 21.30 -5.13
C LYS A 134 5.98 22.20 -4.82
N ALA A 135 7.02 21.67 -4.18
CA ALA A 135 8.23 22.41 -3.87
C ALA A 135 8.97 22.83 -5.16
N ALA A 136 9.05 21.94 -6.15
CA ALA A 136 9.63 22.25 -7.46
C ALA A 136 8.84 23.32 -8.23
N GLY A 137 7.50 23.25 -8.20
CA GLY A 137 6.64 24.24 -8.86
C GLY A 137 6.75 25.65 -8.25
N THR A 138 6.97 25.73 -6.93
CA THR A 138 7.12 27.02 -6.24
C THR A 138 8.46 27.71 -6.59
N GLU A 139 9.50 26.96 -6.94
CA GLU A 139 10.78 27.52 -7.38
C GLU A 139 10.70 28.07 -8.81
N GLU A 140 9.86 27.51 -9.69
CA GLU A 140 9.63 28.04 -11.03
C GLU A 140 8.78 29.31 -11.02
N GLU A 141 7.71 29.37 -10.21
CA GLU A 141 6.88 30.59 -10.07
C GLU A 141 7.68 31.77 -9.52
N THR A 142 8.59 31.56 -8.56
CA THR A 142 9.45 32.63 -8.05
C THR A 142 10.50 33.10 -9.05
N ALA A 143 10.85 32.31 -10.05
CA ALA A 143 11.77 32.71 -11.13
C ALA A 143 11.07 33.50 -12.23
N GLU A 144 9.78 33.24 -12.50
CA GLU A 144 8.97 34.02 -13.46
C GLU A 144 8.44 35.35 -12.88
N GLU A 145 8.09 35.41 -11.59
CA GLU A 145 7.66 36.66 -10.94
C GLU A 145 8.79 37.71 -10.83
N ALA A 146 10.05 37.29 -10.83
CA ALA A 146 11.18 38.24 -10.85
C ALA A 146 11.38 38.96 -12.19
N ALA A 147 10.64 38.58 -13.23
CA ALA A 147 10.75 39.15 -14.58
C ALA A 147 9.55 40.01 -15.00
N ALA A 148 8.50 40.15 -14.21
CA ALA A 148 7.27 40.89 -14.58
C ALA A 148 6.76 41.76 -13.42
N GLU A 149 7.41 42.89 -13.11
CA GLU A 149 6.76 44.01 -12.43
C GLU A 149 6.07 44.90 -13.50
N THR A 150 4.76 44.80 -13.60
CA THR A 150 3.85 45.93 -13.94
C THR A 150 2.40 45.59 -13.59
N ASP A 151 1.96 46.24 -12.51
CA ASP A 151 0.66 46.87 -12.27
C ASP A 151 -0.58 46.34 -13.04
N VAL A 152 -1.53 45.72 -12.31
CA VAL A 152 -2.99 46.03 -12.40
C VAL A 152 -3.74 45.38 -11.23
N GLN A 153 -4.38 46.21 -10.38
CA GLN A 153 -5.47 45.86 -9.48
C GLN A 153 -6.65 45.34 -10.27
N THR A 154 -7.27 44.24 -9.87
CA THR A 154 -8.74 44.06 -9.89
C THR A 154 -9.22 42.90 -9.04
N ASP A 155 -10.08 43.24 -8.12
CA ASP A 155 -11.26 42.58 -7.54
C ASP A 155 -11.37 41.06 -7.43
N THR A 156 -11.57 40.70 -6.17
CA THR A 156 -12.20 39.50 -5.60
C THR A 156 -13.39 38.98 -6.38
N ASP A 157 -13.35 37.73 -6.80
CA ASP A 157 -14.54 36.88 -6.87
C ASP A 157 -14.16 35.47 -6.37
N ASP A 158 -14.81 35.12 -5.25
CA ASP A 158 -14.64 33.86 -4.54
C ASP A 158 -15.48 32.82 -5.29
N GLN A 159 -14.88 32.16 -6.27
CA GLN A 159 -15.51 31.05 -6.98
C GLN A 159 -14.69 29.78 -6.74
N ASP A 160 -15.40 28.75 -6.22
CA ASP A 160 -15.07 27.34 -6.11
C ASP A 160 -13.79 26.92 -6.85
N LYS A 161 -12.64 26.98 -6.19
CA LYS A 161 -11.44 26.35 -6.72
C LYS A 161 -11.64 24.84 -6.62
N GLU A 162 -11.91 24.20 -7.76
CA GLU A 162 -11.77 22.73 -7.86
C GLU A 162 -10.42 22.33 -7.26
N PRO A 163 -10.36 21.22 -6.50
CA PRO A 163 -9.10 20.75 -5.91
C PRO A 163 -8.08 20.55 -7.02
N GLU A 164 -6.95 21.21 -6.89
CA GLU A 164 -5.86 21.17 -7.85
C GLU A 164 -5.39 19.72 -8.04
N LYS A 165 -5.61 19.18 -9.23
CA LYS A 165 -5.28 17.80 -9.57
C LYS A 165 -3.82 17.71 -9.95
N THR A 166 -3.01 17.11 -9.09
CA THR A 166 -1.61 16.81 -9.39
C THR A 166 -1.53 15.50 -10.18
N SER A 167 -0.92 15.55 -11.36
CA SER A 167 -0.70 14.36 -12.20
C SER A 167 0.62 13.68 -11.80
N VAL A 168 0.54 12.41 -11.40
CA VAL A 168 1.71 11.59 -11.11
C VAL A 168 1.90 10.56 -12.22
N TYR A 169 3.05 10.59 -12.86
CA TYR A 169 3.42 9.64 -13.91
C TYR A 169 4.19 8.47 -13.32
N TYR A 170 3.94 7.26 -13.83
CA TYR A 170 4.63 6.07 -13.39
C TYR A 170 5.24 5.29 -14.55
N VAL A 171 6.32 4.60 -14.25
CA VAL A 171 7.07 3.75 -15.18
C VAL A 171 6.92 2.30 -14.73
N THR A 172 6.56 1.41 -15.65
CA THR A 172 6.45 -0.02 -15.38
C THR A 172 7.71 -0.78 -15.83
N ASP A 173 8.41 -0.28 -16.84
CA ASP A 173 9.64 -0.86 -17.38
C ASP A 173 10.55 0.28 -17.87
N GLU A 174 11.62 0.53 -17.14
CA GLU A 174 12.57 1.62 -17.42
C GLU A 174 13.25 1.46 -18.78
N VAL A 175 13.52 0.24 -19.22
CA VAL A 175 14.21 -0.03 -20.48
C VAL A 175 13.28 0.23 -21.66
N GLN A 176 12.07 -0.32 -21.62
CA GLN A 176 11.10 -0.14 -22.71
C GLN A 176 10.56 1.28 -22.78
N GLN A 177 10.46 1.97 -21.64
CA GLN A 177 9.92 3.31 -21.54
C GLN A 177 10.99 4.41 -21.48
N SER A 178 12.26 4.07 -21.72
CA SER A 178 13.39 5.01 -21.63
C SER A 178 13.22 6.29 -22.44
N GLN A 179 12.64 6.22 -23.62
CA GLN A 179 12.38 7.40 -24.47
C GLN A 179 11.37 8.37 -23.81
N TYR A 180 10.34 7.82 -23.15
CA TYR A 180 9.34 8.65 -22.46
C TYR A 180 9.94 9.28 -21.20
N ILE A 181 10.73 8.51 -20.44
CA ILE A 181 11.46 9.01 -19.27
C ILE A 181 12.36 10.19 -19.65
N TYR A 182 13.20 10.01 -20.70
CA TYR A 182 14.08 11.06 -21.17
C TYR A 182 13.31 12.33 -21.59
N LYS A 183 12.19 12.14 -22.29
CA LYS A 183 11.36 13.27 -22.72
C LYS A 183 10.75 14.02 -21.54
N MET A 184 10.29 13.31 -20.50
CA MET A 184 9.70 13.93 -19.30
C MET A 184 10.73 14.66 -18.42
N LEU A 185 11.97 14.18 -18.38
CA LEU A 185 13.06 14.83 -17.62
C LEU A 185 13.68 16.01 -18.37
N SER A 186 13.35 16.23 -19.63
CA SER A 186 13.88 17.32 -20.46
C SER A 186 12.95 18.52 -20.54
N TYR A 187 11.82 18.46 -19.88
CA TYR A 187 10.87 19.57 -19.67
C TYR A 187 10.96 20.09 -18.25
#